data_27703f759bcf53842baf3c2ade4a1dd2
#
_entry.id   27703f759bcf53842baf3c2ade4a1dd2
#
_cell.length_a   1.000
_cell.length_b   1.000
_cell.length_c   1.000
_cell.angle_alpha   90.00
_cell.angle_beta   90.00
_cell.angle_gamma   90.00
#
_symmetry.space_group_name_H-M   'P 1'
#
loop_
_entity.id
_entity.type
_entity.pdbx_description
1 polymer ?
#
loop_
_entity_poly.entity_id
_entity_poly.type
_entity_poly.pdbx_seq_one_letter_code
_entity_poly.pdbx_strand_id
1 'polypeptide(L)'
;MGIQLYTLRDHIKTAPDFDATLARLKKMGVGTVQISGIGDIPAEEQRAILDKNGIDVCITHKSLDRMENDLDALLKEHEIIGCRDIGLGCAPKELRGNTANVGEFLRRTDAIGRNMKAKGFSFYYHNHSFEFEKLEDADTTMMEMIFEKSDPEFFGFIPDVAWIHFGGSDPVEILERMKGRVKVIHFKDYILDENGERRFVPLGQGRVDLKACYEAACKLEIPYIMYEHDIDWPDNDPFKACEISWDYMMKLQNGEI
;
A
#
# COMPACT_ATOMS: atom_id res chain seq x y z
N MET A 1 1.26 -11.31 -7.42
CA MET A 1 2.17 -10.15 -7.27
C MET A 1 1.77 -9.04 -8.22
N GLY A 2 2.12 -7.77 -7.92
CA GLY A 2 1.76 -6.61 -8.74
C GLY A 2 2.58 -5.37 -8.42
N ILE A 3 2.15 -4.23 -8.97
CA ILE A 3 2.82 -2.93 -8.83
C ILE A 3 1.87 -1.93 -8.19
N GLN A 4 2.35 -1.23 -7.14
CA GLN A 4 1.70 -0.05 -6.60
C GLN A 4 2.00 1.15 -7.53
N LEU A 5 0.96 1.68 -8.15
CA LEU A 5 1.11 2.72 -9.19
C LEU A 5 1.59 4.08 -8.65
N TYR A 6 1.66 4.27 -7.33
CA TYR A 6 2.30 5.45 -6.77
C TYR A 6 3.76 5.57 -7.18
N THR A 7 4.44 4.45 -7.42
CA THR A 7 5.78 4.38 -8.02
C THR A 7 5.85 5.11 -9.36
N LEU A 8 4.77 5.03 -10.14
CA LEU A 8 4.63 5.59 -11.48
C LEU A 8 3.68 6.79 -11.53
N ARG A 9 3.45 7.47 -10.39
CA ARG A 9 2.44 8.51 -10.24
C ARG A 9 2.52 9.66 -11.24
N ASP A 10 3.72 9.97 -11.74
CA ASP A 10 3.90 11.03 -12.73
C ASP A 10 3.60 10.57 -14.17
N HIS A 11 3.40 9.26 -14.36
CA HIS A 11 3.08 8.61 -15.64
C HIS A 11 1.63 8.08 -15.70
N ILE A 12 0.75 8.55 -14.81
CA ILE A 12 -0.66 8.16 -14.75
C ILE A 12 -1.58 9.38 -14.51
N LYS A 13 -1.18 10.56 -14.97
CA LYS A 13 -1.92 11.81 -14.72
C LYS A 13 -3.05 12.01 -15.73
N THR A 14 -2.93 11.48 -16.91
CA THR A 14 -3.97 11.52 -17.96
C THR A 14 -4.34 10.11 -18.42
N ALA A 15 -5.50 9.95 -19.03
CA ALA A 15 -5.93 8.66 -19.56
C ALA A 15 -4.95 8.06 -20.59
N PRO A 16 -4.39 8.82 -21.55
CA PRO A 16 -3.33 8.31 -22.41
C PRO A 16 -2.07 7.85 -21.67
N ASP A 17 -1.63 8.58 -20.64
CA ASP A 17 -0.46 8.20 -19.82
C ASP A 17 -0.74 6.92 -19.03
N PHE A 18 -1.95 6.82 -18.45
CA PHE A 18 -2.40 5.63 -17.73
C PHE A 18 -2.43 4.41 -18.64
N ASP A 19 -3.01 4.52 -19.84
CA ASP A 19 -3.04 3.44 -20.84
C ASP A 19 -1.63 3.02 -21.25
N ALA A 20 -0.75 3.97 -21.58
CA ALA A 20 0.64 3.68 -21.95
C ALA A 20 1.42 2.99 -20.81
N THR A 21 1.22 3.45 -19.57
CA THR A 21 1.82 2.85 -18.38
C THR A 21 1.36 1.41 -18.19
N LEU A 22 0.05 1.16 -18.22
CA LEU A 22 -0.48 -0.20 -18.08
C LEU A 22 -0.03 -1.13 -19.21
N ALA A 23 0.03 -0.63 -20.45
CA ALA A 23 0.56 -1.39 -21.57
C ALA A 23 2.05 -1.77 -21.38
N ARG A 24 2.87 -0.90 -20.78
CA ARG A 24 4.26 -1.20 -20.43
C ARG A 24 4.34 -2.25 -19.31
N LEU A 25 3.57 -2.11 -18.26
CA LEU A 25 3.50 -3.09 -17.17
C LEU A 25 3.02 -4.46 -17.65
N LYS A 26 2.03 -4.49 -18.55
CA LYS A 26 1.55 -5.75 -19.14
C LYS A 26 2.64 -6.48 -19.91
N LYS A 27 3.48 -5.76 -20.65
CA LYS A 27 4.64 -6.36 -21.37
C LYS A 27 5.68 -6.96 -20.43
N MET A 28 5.77 -6.45 -19.18
CA MET A 28 6.62 -7.04 -18.14
C MET A 28 5.99 -8.29 -17.50
N GLY A 29 4.73 -8.61 -17.82
CA GLY A 29 4.00 -9.73 -17.22
C GLY A 29 3.15 -9.35 -16.00
N VAL A 30 3.03 -8.06 -15.67
CA VAL A 30 2.19 -7.59 -14.56
C VAL A 30 0.71 -7.78 -14.92
N GLY A 31 -0.03 -8.47 -14.06
CA GLY A 31 -1.47 -8.72 -14.22
C GLY A 31 -2.34 -7.99 -13.20
N THR A 32 -1.73 -7.41 -12.16
CA THR A 32 -2.47 -6.76 -11.07
C THR A 32 -1.76 -5.50 -10.62
N VAL A 33 -2.53 -4.46 -10.33
CA VAL A 33 -2.02 -3.18 -9.81
C VAL A 33 -2.80 -2.73 -8.58
N GLN A 34 -2.16 -1.88 -7.78
CA GLN A 34 -2.82 -1.03 -6.81
C GLN A 34 -2.88 0.39 -7.38
N ILE A 35 -4.05 1.02 -7.37
CA ILE A 35 -4.20 2.39 -7.87
C ILE A 35 -3.99 3.40 -6.74
N SER A 36 -2.96 4.24 -6.90
CA SER A 36 -2.66 5.37 -6.01
C SER A 36 -1.98 6.49 -6.80
N GLY A 37 -2.28 7.74 -6.49
CA GLY A 37 -1.66 8.89 -7.16
C GLY A 37 -2.08 9.12 -8.62
N ILE A 38 -3.15 8.47 -9.07
CA ILE A 38 -3.73 8.66 -10.41
C ILE A 38 -4.29 10.08 -10.57
N GLY A 39 -4.25 10.60 -11.80
CA GLY A 39 -4.88 11.88 -12.13
C GLY A 39 -6.42 11.83 -12.10
N ASP A 40 -7.03 12.94 -12.45
CA ASP A 40 -8.49 13.06 -12.55
C ASP A 40 -9.00 12.38 -13.83
N ILE A 41 -9.10 11.06 -13.79
CA ILE A 41 -9.59 10.21 -14.88
C ILE A 41 -10.92 9.60 -14.44
N PRO A 42 -12.02 9.76 -15.20
CA PRO A 42 -13.31 9.16 -14.87
C PRO A 42 -13.23 7.65 -14.65
N ALA A 43 -14.01 7.11 -13.72
CA ALA A 43 -13.98 5.70 -13.34
C ALA A 43 -14.27 4.77 -14.51
N GLU A 44 -15.19 5.15 -15.39
CA GLU A 44 -15.53 4.41 -16.62
C GLU A 44 -14.33 4.33 -17.58
N GLU A 45 -13.57 5.43 -17.70
CA GLU A 45 -12.38 5.47 -18.55
C GLU A 45 -11.25 4.66 -17.91
N GLN A 46 -11.06 4.75 -16.59
CA GLN A 46 -10.12 3.88 -15.88
C GLN A 46 -10.45 2.40 -16.13
N ARG A 47 -11.73 2.00 -15.99
CA ARG A 47 -12.16 0.62 -16.24
C ARG A 47 -11.90 0.18 -17.66
N ALA A 48 -12.24 1.00 -18.64
CA ALA A 48 -12.00 0.68 -20.06
C ALA A 48 -10.50 0.47 -20.36
N ILE A 49 -9.62 1.29 -19.77
CA ILE A 49 -8.16 1.17 -19.92
C ILE A 49 -7.64 -0.11 -19.24
N LEU A 50 -8.13 -0.42 -18.04
CA LEU A 50 -7.79 -1.65 -17.32
C LEU A 50 -8.19 -2.90 -18.12
N ASP A 51 -9.43 -2.92 -18.65
CA ASP A 51 -9.93 -4.02 -19.47
C ASP A 51 -9.13 -4.19 -20.77
N LYS A 52 -8.85 -3.09 -21.45
CA LYS A 52 -8.02 -3.08 -22.66
C LYS A 52 -6.65 -3.72 -22.47
N ASN A 53 -6.03 -3.46 -21.32
CA ASN A 53 -4.70 -3.98 -20.97
C ASN A 53 -4.76 -5.35 -20.25
N GLY A 54 -5.94 -5.84 -19.87
CA GLY A 54 -6.11 -7.08 -19.11
C GLY A 54 -5.37 -7.03 -17.79
N ILE A 55 -5.54 -5.94 -17.04
CA ILE A 55 -4.94 -5.69 -15.71
C ILE A 55 -6.05 -5.52 -14.67
N ASP A 56 -5.94 -6.25 -13.55
CA ASP A 56 -6.86 -6.17 -12.43
C ASP A 56 -6.39 -5.17 -11.37
N VAL A 57 -7.34 -4.65 -10.60
CA VAL A 57 -7.08 -3.77 -9.46
C VAL A 57 -7.37 -4.53 -8.17
N CYS A 58 -6.36 -4.69 -7.31
CA CYS A 58 -6.53 -5.39 -6.03
C CYS A 58 -7.00 -4.48 -4.89
N ILE A 59 -6.58 -3.21 -4.90
CA ILE A 59 -6.90 -2.19 -3.89
C ILE A 59 -6.57 -0.79 -4.44
N THR A 60 -7.14 0.25 -3.82
CA THR A 60 -6.77 1.65 -4.13
C THR A 60 -6.31 2.38 -2.87
N HIS A 61 -5.64 3.55 -3.03
CA HIS A 61 -5.49 4.52 -1.95
C HIS A 61 -6.35 5.76 -2.24
N LYS A 62 -7.11 6.17 -1.22
CA LYS A 62 -7.96 7.39 -1.25
C LYS A 62 -7.73 8.22 0.01
N SER A 63 -8.05 9.51 -0.04
CA SER A 63 -7.89 10.39 1.12
C SER A 63 -8.95 10.13 2.18
N LEU A 64 -8.60 10.40 3.44
CA LEU A 64 -9.55 10.32 4.56
C LEU A 64 -10.73 11.26 4.34
N ASP A 65 -10.47 12.49 3.89
CA ASP A 65 -11.50 13.50 3.60
C ASP A 65 -12.56 12.96 2.62
N ARG A 66 -12.12 12.30 1.54
CA ARG A 66 -13.04 11.75 0.56
C ARG A 66 -13.87 10.59 1.12
N MET A 67 -13.25 9.75 1.97
CA MET A 67 -13.96 8.66 2.65
C MET A 67 -15.01 9.15 3.64
N GLU A 68 -14.81 10.32 4.25
CA GLU A 68 -15.74 10.91 5.21
C GLU A 68 -16.86 11.72 4.56
N ASN A 69 -16.52 12.53 3.56
CA ASN A 69 -17.42 13.55 3.05
C ASN A 69 -18.09 13.19 1.74
N ASP A 70 -17.59 12.17 1.01
CA ASP A 70 -18.08 11.78 -0.32
C ASP A 70 -18.08 10.25 -0.53
N LEU A 71 -18.39 9.49 0.53
CA LEU A 71 -18.28 8.04 0.52
C LEU A 71 -19.14 7.38 -0.55
N ASP A 72 -20.39 7.82 -0.73
CA ASP A 72 -21.31 7.19 -1.68
C ASP A 72 -20.83 7.32 -3.13
N ALA A 73 -20.33 8.49 -3.53
CA ALA A 73 -19.74 8.69 -4.85
C ALA A 73 -18.45 7.89 -4.99
N LEU A 74 -17.60 7.87 -3.96
CA LEU A 74 -16.37 7.07 -3.94
C LEU A 74 -16.65 5.57 -4.15
N LEU A 75 -17.64 5.02 -3.45
CA LEU A 75 -17.99 3.59 -3.58
C LEU A 75 -18.58 3.27 -4.96
N LYS A 76 -19.38 4.18 -5.53
CA LYS A 76 -19.90 4.03 -6.89
C LYS A 76 -18.79 4.00 -7.95
N GLU A 77 -17.78 4.87 -7.83
CA GLU A 77 -16.59 4.81 -8.71
C GLU A 77 -15.87 3.46 -8.57
N HIS A 78 -15.74 2.95 -7.34
CA HIS A 78 -15.07 1.67 -7.08
C HIS A 78 -15.86 0.47 -7.61
N GLU A 79 -17.20 0.54 -7.64
CA GLU A 79 -18.03 -0.45 -8.34
C GLU A 79 -17.72 -0.49 -9.84
N ILE A 80 -17.57 0.69 -10.47
CA ILE A 80 -17.21 0.81 -11.89
C ILE A 80 -15.81 0.27 -12.15
N ILE A 81 -14.83 0.66 -11.32
CA ILE A 81 -13.44 0.17 -11.41
C ILE A 81 -13.36 -1.35 -11.16
N GLY A 82 -14.32 -1.92 -10.43
CA GLY A 82 -14.34 -3.34 -10.08
C GLY A 82 -13.47 -3.68 -8.85
N CYS A 83 -13.22 -2.71 -7.96
CA CYS A 83 -12.41 -2.88 -6.76
C CYS A 83 -13.23 -2.56 -5.51
N ARG A 84 -13.33 -3.48 -4.56
CA ARG A 84 -14.10 -3.29 -3.30
C ARG A 84 -13.23 -3.08 -2.07
N ASP A 85 -11.93 -3.08 -2.23
CA ASP A 85 -10.95 -2.87 -1.17
C ASP A 85 -10.33 -1.47 -1.32
N ILE A 86 -10.47 -0.62 -0.29
CA ILE A 86 -10.08 0.79 -0.32
C ILE A 86 -9.16 1.08 0.85
N GLY A 87 -7.96 1.57 0.57
CA GLY A 87 -6.94 1.90 1.54
C GLY A 87 -6.80 3.39 1.80
N LEU A 88 -6.47 3.74 3.04
CA LEU A 88 -5.92 5.03 3.42
C LEU A 88 -4.39 4.93 3.38
N GLY A 89 -3.75 5.69 2.49
CA GLY A 89 -2.30 5.60 2.27
C GLY A 89 -1.45 6.21 3.37
N CYS A 90 -2.01 7.08 4.22
CA CYS A 90 -1.28 7.72 5.33
C CYS A 90 -2.26 8.42 6.27
N ALA A 91 -2.05 8.33 7.57
CA ALA A 91 -2.80 9.13 8.53
C ALA A 91 -2.46 10.62 8.38
N PRO A 92 -3.44 11.53 8.45
CA PRO A 92 -3.17 12.98 8.48
C PRO A 92 -2.27 13.37 9.66
N LYS A 93 -1.44 14.40 9.46
CA LYS A 93 -0.46 14.81 10.49
C LYS A 93 -1.10 15.20 11.82
N GLU A 94 -2.25 15.85 11.78
CA GLU A 94 -3.05 16.28 12.93
C GLU A 94 -3.67 15.13 13.74
N LEU A 95 -3.65 13.92 13.19
CA LEU A 95 -4.17 12.70 13.82
C LEU A 95 -3.05 11.76 14.33
N ARG A 96 -1.84 12.29 14.54
CA ARG A 96 -0.66 11.55 14.99
C ARG A 96 -0.08 12.13 16.27
N GLY A 97 0.99 11.53 16.78
CA GLY A 97 1.92 12.08 17.77
C GLY A 97 1.49 11.93 19.22
N ASN A 98 0.20 11.92 19.56
CA ASN A 98 -0.28 11.73 20.93
C ASN A 98 -1.52 10.84 20.98
N THR A 99 -1.86 10.38 22.19
CA THR A 99 -2.96 9.42 22.40
C THR A 99 -4.32 9.97 21.99
N ALA A 100 -4.58 11.26 22.17
CA ALA A 100 -5.85 11.89 21.81
C ALA A 100 -6.05 11.93 20.29
N ASN A 101 -5.01 12.34 19.56
CA ASN A 101 -5.04 12.39 18.09
C ASN A 101 -5.19 10.99 17.47
N VAL A 102 -4.45 10.00 18.00
CA VAL A 102 -4.58 8.60 17.54
C VAL A 102 -5.95 8.03 17.90
N GLY A 103 -6.50 8.37 19.06
CA GLY A 103 -7.87 8.01 19.43
C GLY A 103 -8.91 8.57 18.47
N GLU A 104 -8.75 9.81 18.02
CA GLU A 104 -9.61 10.44 17.03
C GLU A 104 -9.44 9.79 15.64
N PHE A 105 -8.20 9.47 15.24
CA PHE A 105 -7.94 8.70 14.01
C PHE A 105 -8.71 7.38 14.01
N LEU A 106 -8.62 6.61 15.09
CA LEU A 106 -9.30 5.32 15.22
C LEU A 106 -10.82 5.47 15.19
N ARG A 107 -11.37 6.46 15.90
CA ARG A 107 -12.80 6.74 15.88
C ARG A 107 -13.33 7.05 14.46
N ARG A 108 -12.58 7.85 13.71
CA ARG A 108 -12.93 8.25 12.32
C ARG A 108 -12.84 7.07 11.37
N THR A 109 -11.75 6.32 11.41
CA THR A 109 -11.54 5.15 10.54
C THR A 109 -12.47 3.99 10.87
N ASP A 110 -12.84 3.78 12.13
CA ASP A 110 -13.86 2.80 12.53
C ASP A 110 -15.23 3.14 11.93
N ALA A 111 -15.64 4.40 12.01
CA ALA A 111 -16.89 4.85 11.39
C ALA A 111 -16.91 4.64 9.86
N ILE A 112 -15.78 4.94 9.18
CA ILE A 112 -15.61 4.68 7.75
C ILE A 112 -15.70 3.19 7.46
N GLY A 113 -14.94 2.35 8.17
CA GLY A 113 -14.92 0.91 7.95
C GLY A 113 -16.28 0.26 8.12
N ARG A 114 -17.04 0.65 9.16
CA ARG A 114 -18.43 0.20 9.36
C ARG A 114 -19.35 0.59 8.19
N ASN A 115 -19.28 1.85 7.74
CA ASN A 115 -20.09 2.34 6.63
C ASN A 115 -19.73 1.63 5.30
N MET A 116 -18.43 1.42 5.04
CA MET A 116 -17.97 0.65 3.87
C MET A 116 -18.47 -0.80 3.94
N LYS A 117 -18.29 -1.48 5.08
CA LYS A 117 -18.72 -2.87 5.28
C LYS A 117 -20.21 -3.06 5.05
N ALA A 118 -21.04 -2.14 5.54
CA ALA A 118 -22.49 -2.16 5.33
C ALA A 118 -22.89 -2.07 3.85
N LYS A 119 -22.00 -1.58 2.99
CA LYS A 119 -22.16 -1.45 1.52
C LYS A 119 -21.36 -2.49 0.73
N GLY A 120 -20.73 -3.47 1.40
CA GLY A 120 -19.98 -4.56 0.78
C GLY A 120 -18.57 -4.17 0.33
N PHE A 121 -17.99 -3.15 0.97
CA PHE A 121 -16.60 -2.71 0.77
C PHE A 121 -15.78 -2.93 2.04
N SER A 122 -14.45 -2.87 1.90
CA SER A 122 -13.53 -3.03 3.02
C SER A 122 -12.55 -1.85 3.10
N PHE A 123 -12.27 -1.42 4.34
CA PHE A 123 -11.30 -0.38 4.65
C PHE A 123 -9.97 -0.99 5.08
N TYR A 124 -8.85 -0.40 4.60
CA TYR A 124 -7.49 -0.79 4.95
C TYR A 124 -6.62 0.43 5.24
N TYR A 125 -5.61 0.24 6.08
CA TYR A 125 -4.64 1.28 6.44
C TYR A 125 -3.22 0.88 6.08
N HIS A 126 -2.51 1.76 5.37
CA HIS A 126 -1.09 1.63 5.04
C HIS A 126 -0.23 2.37 6.05
N ASN A 127 0.77 1.68 6.61
CA ASN A 127 1.69 2.24 7.56
C ASN A 127 2.94 2.85 6.91
N HIS A 128 3.54 3.78 7.67
CA HIS A 128 4.91 4.28 7.49
C HIS A 128 5.75 3.93 8.73
N SER A 129 6.86 4.62 8.95
CA SER A 129 7.70 4.42 10.13
C SER A 129 7.20 5.13 11.39
N PHE A 130 6.50 6.26 11.22
CA PHE A 130 6.06 7.08 12.37
C PHE A 130 5.05 6.37 13.27
N GLU A 131 4.34 5.36 12.78
CA GLU A 131 3.43 4.55 13.60
C GLU A 131 4.17 3.71 14.64
N PHE A 132 5.46 3.48 14.44
CA PHE A 132 6.33 2.73 15.36
C PHE A 132 7.12 3.64 16.30
N GLU A 133 7.00 4.95 16.18
CA GLU A 133 7.58 5.92 17.09
C GLU A 133 6.73 6.03 18.36
N LYS A 134 7.39 6.28 19.53
CA LYS A 134 6.69 6.51 20.79
C LYS A 134 5.84 7.78 20.71
N LEU A 135 4.64 7.72 21.28
CA LEU A 135 3.79 8.88 21.41
C LEU A 135 4.36 9.87 22.44
N GLU A 136 4.06 11.17 22.24
CA GLU A 136 4.58 12.25 23.09
C GLU A 136 4.10 12.17 24.55
N ASP A 137 2.91 11.59 24.78
CA ASP A 137 2.21 11.57 26.06
C ASP A 137 2.06 10.16 26.67
N ALA A 138 2.63 9.10 26.06
CA ALA A 138 2.48 7.73 26.53
C ALA A 138 3.66 6.83 26.11
N ASP A 139 3.94 5.81 26.91
CA ASP A 139 4.95 4.78 26.58
C ASP A 139 4.36 3.68 25.69
N THR A 140 3.79 4.11 24.57
CA THR A 140 3.22 3.25 23.53
C THR A 140 3.42 3.90 22.16
N THR A 141 3.09 3.20 21.08
CA THR A 141 3.18 3.70 19.72
C THR A 141 1.77 3.82 19.09
N MET A 142 1.68 4.55 17.98
CA MET A 142 0.42 4.60 17.21
C MET A 142 0.03 3.20 16.73
N MET A 143 1.00 2.39 16.27
CA MET A 143 0.73 1.02 15.80
C MET A 143 0.19 0.12 16.92
N GLU A 144 0.74 0.21 18.14
CA GLU A 144 0.22 -0.53 19.29
C GLU A 144 -1.23 -0.13 19.61
N MET A 145 -1.53 1.18 19.60
CA MET A 145 -2.91 1.63 19.81
C MET A 145 -3.85 1.13 18.70
N ILE A 146 -3.39 1.06 17.45
CA ILE A 146 -4.19 0.50 16.34
C ILE A 146 -4.46 -0.98 16.59
N PHE A 147 -3.46 -1.76 16.99
CA PHE A 147 -3.63 -3.18 17.31
C PHE A 147 -4.62 -3.42 18.46
N GLU A 148 -4.55 -2.61 19.50
CA GLU A 148 -5.38 -2.79 20.70
C GLU A 148 -6.83 -2.33 20.52
N LYS A 149 -7.03 -1.25 19.74
CA LYS A 149 -8.32 -0.52 19.74
C LYS A 149 -9.09 -0.56 18.42
N SER A 150 -8.45 -0.92 17.30
CA SER A 150 -9.18 -1.04 16.05
C SER A 150 -10.01 -2.32 16.00
N ASP A 151 -11.23 -2.22 15.50
CA ASP A 151 -12.11 -3.38 15.34
C ASP A 151 -11.64 -4.22 14.14
N PRO A 152 -11.26 -5.49 14.32
CA PRO A 152 -10.76 -6.34 13.25
C PRO A 152 -11.79 -6.63 12.15
N GLU A 153 -13.08 -6.41 12.40
CA GLU A 153 -14.12 -6.55 11.40
C GLU A 153 -14.14 -5.40 10.39
N PHE A 154 -13.69 -4.21 10.80
CA PHE A 154 -13.84 -2.98 10.02
C PHE A 154 -12.51 -2.32 9.64
N PHE A 155 -11.41 -2.77 10.20
CA PHE A 155 -10.08 -2.18 10.01
C PHE A 155 -9.07 -3.24 9.55
N GLY A 156 -8.71 -3.22 8.27
CA GLY A 156 -7.64 -4.02 7.70
C GLY A 156 -6.32 -3.26 7.58
N PHE A 157 -5.26 -3.96 7.16
CA PHE A 157 -3.92 -3.41 7.00
C PHE A 157 -3.38 -3.61 5.58
N ILE A 158 -2.55 -2.66 5.17
CA ILE A 158 -1.63 -2.73 4.02
C ILE A 158 -0.22 -2.53 4.60
N PRO A 159 0.40 -3.56 5.21
CA PRO A 159 1.74 -3.43 5.76
C PRO A 159 2.78 -3.14 4.69
N ASP A 160 3.66 -2.17 4.95
CA ASP A 160 4.86 -1.88 4.17
C ASP A 160 6.09 -2.35 4.94
N VAL A 161 6.76 -3.36 4.41
CA VAL A 161 7.86 -4.03 5.11
C VAL A 161 9.08 -3.15 5.32
N ALA A 162 9.36 -2.23 4.40
CA ALA A 162 10.49 -1.31 4.54
C ALA A 162 10.22 -0.25 5.60
N TRP A 163 8.99 0.27 5.67
CA TRP A 163 8.61 1.22 6.69
C TRP A 163 8.55 0.60 8.09
N ILE A 164 8.08 -0.64 8.22
CA ILE A 164 8.12 -1.39 9.49
C ILE A 164 9.56 -1.57 9.94
N HIS A 165 10.43 -2.07 9.05
CA HIS A 165 11.84 -2.29 9.35
C HIS A 165 12.58 -0.97 9.69
N PHE A 166 12.32 0.10 8.94
CA PHE A 166 12.90 1.42 9.21
C PHE A 166 12.39 2.02 10.54
N GLY A 167 11.16 1.72 10.93
CA GLY A 167 10.57 2.07 12.23
C GLY A 167 11.12 1.24 13.40
N GLY A 168 12.08 0.34 13.16
CA GLY A 168 12.77 -0.44 14.19
C GLY A 168 12.03 -1.71 14.64
N SER A 169 11.00 -2.14 13.90
CA SER A 169 10.26 -3.38 14.17
C SER A 169 10.62 -4.49 13.19
N ASP A 170 10.43 -5.74 13.57
CA ASP A 170 10.57 -6.89 12.67
C ASP A 170 9.33 -7.01 11.77
N PRO A 171 9.47 -6.93 10.43
CA PRO A 171 8.33 -7.03 9.53
C PRO A 171 7.57 -8.36 9.65
N VAL A 172 8.27 -9.48 9.89
CA VAL A 172 7.64 -10.81 10.01
C VAL A 172 6.77 -10.88 11.28
N GLU A 173 7.28 -10.37 12.42
CA GLU A 173 6.51 -10.32 13.66
C GLU A 173 5.27 -9.45 13.51
N ILE A 174 5.39 -8.29 12.86
CA ILE A 174 4.25 -7.38 12.62
C ILE A 174 3.23 -8.03 11.67
N LEU A 175 3.66 -8.72 10.60
CA LEU A 175 2.77 -9.45 9.71
C LEU A 175 1.98 -10.55 10.45
N GLU A 176 2.62 -11.28 11.35
CA GLU A 176 1.94 -12.30 12.16
C GLU A 176 0.86 -11.69 13.08
N ARG A 177 1.12 -10.51 13.65
CA ARG A 177 0.13 -9.77 14.44
C ARG A 177 -1.06 -9.25 13.62
N MET A 178 -0.85 -9.00 12.33
CA MET A 178 -1.90 -8.56 11.38
C MET A 178 -2.67 -9.72 10.74
N LYS A 179 -2.39 -10.96 11.12
CA LYS A 179 -3.00 -12.16 10.52
C LYS A 179 -4.51 -12.05 10.38
N GLY A 180 -5.01 -12.36 9.17
CA GLY A 180 -6.43 -12.33 8.83
C GLY A 180 -6.99 -10.93 8.55
N ARG A 181 -6.16 -9.89 8.66
CA ARG A 181 -6.55 -8.48 8.43
C ARG A 181 -5.78 -7.83 7.28
N VAL A 182 -4.97 -8.57 6.53
CA VAL A 182 -4.12 -8.07 5.44
C VAL A 182 -4.68 -8.51 4.11
N LYS A 183 -4.92 -7.56 3.21
CA LYS A 183 -5.26 -7.81 1.80
C LYS A 183 -4.05 -7.73 0.88
N VAL A 184 -3.23 -6.74 1.11
CA VAL A 184 -2.05 -6.39 0.30
C VAL A 184 -0.89 -6.11 1.23
N ILE A 185 0.30 -6.58 0.89
CA ILE A 185 1.57 -6.21 1.51
C ILE A 185 2.40 -5.43 0.50
N HIS A 186 3.01 -4.32 0.94
CA HIS A 186 3.96 -3.58 0.12
C HIS A 186 5.37 -4.10 0.33
N PHE A 187 5.98 -4.55 -0.74
CA PHE A 187 7.41 -4.82 -0.82
C PHE A 187 8.12 -3.56 -1.30
N LYS A 188 8.98 -3.08 -0.45
CA LYS A 188 9.83 -1.91 -0.64
C LYS A 188 11.16 -2.20 -0.01
N ASP A 189 12.25 -1.62 -0.51
CA ASP A 189 13.58 -1.83 0.02
C ASP A 189 14.36 -0.52 0.11
N TYR A 190 15.35 -0.46 0.99
CA TYR A 190 16.13 0.73 1.22
C TYR A 190 17.53 0.41 1.73
N ILE A 191 18.45 1.36 1.52
CA ILE A 191 19.75 1.43 2.16
C ILE A 191 19.82 2.66 3.08
N LEU A 192 20.82 2.70 3.94
CA LEU A 192 21.25 3.94 4.58
C LEU A 192 22.49 4.45 3.87
N ASP A 193 22.48 5.72 3.49
CA ASP A 193 23.64 6.38 2.89
C ASP A 193 24.75 6.67 3.93
N GLU A 194 25.83 7.32 3.52
CA GLU A 194 26.97 7.64 4.38
C GLU A 194 26.63 8.55 5.58
N ASN A 195 25.53 9.29 5.50
CA ASN A 195 25.01 10.14 6.57
C ASN A 195 23.98 9.41 7.46
N GLY A 196 23.67 8.14 7.15
CA GLY A 196 22.63 7.39 7.81
C GLY A 196 21.21 7.74 7.34
N GLU A 197 21.08 8.50 6.25
CA GLU A 197 19.79 8.82 5.67
C GLU A 197 19.27 7.67 4.79
N ARG A 198 17.95 7.44 4.84
CA ARG A 198 17.31 6.40 4.02
C ARG A 198 17.29 6.80 2.56
N ARG A 199 17.71 5.86 1.68
CA ARG A 199 17.54 5.90 0.24
C ARG A 199 16.81 4.67 -0.21
N PHE A 200 15.73 4.84 -0.98
CA PHE A 200 15.06 3.69 -1.56
C PHE A 200 15.89 3.09 -2.69
N VAL A 201 15.81 1.77 -2.82
CA VAL A 201 16.51 1.01 -3.87
C VAL A 201 15.56 -0.07 -4.42
N PRO A 202 15.81 -0.58 -5.64
CA PRO A 202 15.09 -1.75 -6.13
C PRO A 202 15.15 -2.94 -5.16
N LEU A 203 14.13 -3.78 -5.19
CA LEU A 203 14.03 -4.94 -4.30
C LEU A 203 15.26 -5.84 -4.38
N GLY A 204 15.69 -6.34 -3.21
CA GLY A 204 16.86 -7.20 -3.07
C GLY A 204 18.21 -6.47 -3.08
N GLN A 205 18.21 -5.14 -3.18
CA GLN A 205 19.43 -4.32 -3.13
C GLN A 205 19.59 -3.58 -1.80
N GLY A 206 18.66 -3.76 -0.88
CA GLY A 206 18.63 -3.04 0.38
C GLY A 206 18.81 -3.93 1.61
N ARG A 207 18.15 -3.55 2.71
CA ARG A 207 18.36 -4.10 4.05
C ARG A 207 17.20 -4.96 4.54
N VAL A 208 16.07 -4.96 3.85
CA VAL A 208 14.88 -5.71 4.26
C VAL A 208 15.03 -7.18 3.89
N ASP A 209 14.80 -8.09 4.82
CA ASP A 209 14.72 -9.51 4.50
C ASP A 209 13.41 -9.83 3.77
N LEU A 210 13.40 -9.49 2.47
CA LEU A 210 12.22 -9.67 1.62
C LEU A 210 11.86 -11.14 1.42
N LYS A 211 12.85 -12.06 1.53
CA LYS A 211 12.59 -13.50 1.45
C LYS A 211 11.79 -13.97 2.67
N ALA A 212 12.21 -13.60 3.87
CA ALA A 212 11.46 -13.92 5.08
C ALA A 212 10.05 -13.31 5.06
N CYS A 213 9.92 -12.05 4.58
CA CYS A 213 8.62 -11.40 4.38
C CYS A 213 7.74 -12.15 3.37
N TYR A 214 8.32 -12.66 2.28
CA TYR A 214 7.61 -13.45 1.27
C TYR A 214 7.11 -14.78 1.85
N GLU A 215 7.97 -15.51 2.56
CA GLU A 215 7.62 -16.76 3.21
C GLU A 215 6.51 -16.56 4.25
N ALA A 216 6.60 -15.48 5.04
CA ALA A 216 5.55 -15.09 5.99
C ALA A 216 4.23 -14.75 5.26
N ALA A 217 4.29 -13.98 4.18
CA ALA A 217 3.10 -13.65 3.38
C ALA A 217 2.41 -14.90 2.81
N CYS A 218 3.18 -15.86 2.31
CA CYS A 218 2.66 -17.15 1.83
C CYS A 218 2.03 -17.96 2.98
N LYS A 219 2.71 -18.08 4.14
CA LYS A 219 2.22 -18.80 5.33
C LYS A 219 0.91 -18.17 5.86
N LEU A 220 0.79 -16.86 5.79
CA LEU A 220 -0.36 -16.10 6.26
C LEU A 220 -1.47 -15.97 5.19
N GLU A 221 -1.26 -16.56 4.01
CA GLU A 221 -2.19 -16.54 2.88
C GLU A 221 -2.58 -15.12 2.45
N ILE A 222 -1.61 -14.17 2.50
CA ILE A 222 -1.83 -12.80 2.04
C ILE A 222 -2.03 -12.79 0.53
N PRO A 223 -3.19 -12.29 0.01
CA PRO A 223 -3.55 -12.47 -1.40
C PRO A 223 -2.63 -11.75 -2.38
N TYR A 224 -2.10 -10.59 -2.00
CA TYR A 224 -1.36 -9.74 -2.93
C TYR A 224 -0.08 -9.19 -2.31
N ILE A 225 1.00 -9.22 -3.09
CA ILE A 225 2.27 -8.56 -2.81
C ILE A 225 2.48 -7.51 -3.88
N MET A 226 2.60 -6.23 -3.48
CA MET A 226 2.76 -5.09 -4.38
C MET A 226 4.13 -4.45 -4.18
N TYR A 227 4.90 -4.33 -5.25
CA TYR A 227 6.11 -3.52 -5.25
C TYR A 227 5.75 -2.04 -5.21
N GLU A 228 6.42 -1.28 -4.34
CA GLU A 228 6.36 0.19 -4.27
C GLU A 228 7.74 0.81 -4.10
N HIS A 229 7.97 1.96 -4.75
CA HIS A 229 9.21 2.73 -4.67
C HIS A 229 8.92 4.22 -4.85
N ASP A 230 9.15 5.02 -3.80
CA ASP A 230 8.65 6.40 -3.76
C ASP A 230 9.52 7.40 -4.51
N ILE A 231 10.84 7.30 -4.35
CA ILE A 231 11.87 8.24 -4.87
C ILE A 231 13.19 7.50 -5.03
N ASP A 232 14.24 8.18 -5.49
CA ASP A 232 15.61 7.65 -5.64
C ASP A 232 15.72 6.52 -6.70
N TRP A 233 14.94 6.62 -7.78
CA TRP A 233 14.95 5.59 -8.83
C TRP A 233 16.30 5.52 -9.56
N PRO A 234 16.78 4.32 -9.94
CA PRO A 234 17.97 4.16 -10.78
C PRO A 234 17.84 4.99 -12.08
N ASP A 235 18.86 5.80 -12.38
CA ASP A 235 18.89 6.71 -13.53
C ASP A 235 17.70 7.70 -13.59
N ASN A 236 17.04 7.98 -12.46
CA ASN A 236 15.80 8.74 -12.36
C ASN A 236 14.65 8.16 -13.21
N ASP A 237 14.68 6.85 -13.48
CA ASP A 237 13.62 6.15 -14.23
C ASP A 237 12.84 5.19 -13.32
N PRO A 238 11.59 5.52 -12.96
CA PRO A 238 10.75 4.64 -12.12
C PRO A 238 10.39 3.34 -12.81
N PHE A 239 10.33 3.30 -14.13
CA PHE A 239 10.08 2.05 -14.85
C PHE A 239 11.27 1.09 -14.78
N LYS A 240 12.50 1.63 -14.82
CA LYS A 240 13.69 0.80 -14.61
C LYS A 240 13.69 0.17 -13.22
N ALA A 241 13.30 0.93 -12.20
CA ALA A 241 13.11 0.41 -10.85
C ALA A 241 12.05 -0.70 -10.81
N CYS A 242 10.92 -0.51 -11.53
CA CYS A 242 9.89 -1.55 -11.65
C CYS A 242 10.42 -2.81 -12.34
N GLU A 243 11.17 -2.70 -13.44
CA GLU A 243 11.72 -3.84 -14.18
C GLU A 243 12.67 -4.68 -13.30
N ILE A 244 13.61 -4.03 -12.59
CA ILE A 244 14.53 -4.71 -11.68
C ILE A 244 13.79 -5.41 -10.54
N SER A 245 12.85 -4.71 -9.92
CA SER A 245 12.11 -5.24 -8.77
C SER A 245 11.11 -6.33 -9.16
N TRP A 246 10.53 -6.23 -10.36
CA TRP A 246 9.66 -7.28 -10.90
C TRP A 246 10.43 -8.58 -11.14
N ASP A 247 11.63 -8.51 -11.73
CA ASP A 247 12.51 -9.66 -11.92
C ASP A 247 12.85 -10.33 -10.57
N TYR A 248 13.17 -9.53 -9.54
CA TYR A 248 13.40 -10.02 -8.18
C TYR A 248 12.17 -10.74 -7.61
N MET A 249 10.98 -10.15 -7.74
CA MET A 249 9.73 -10.76 -7.27
C MET A 249 9.42 -12.08 -7.98
N MET A 250 9.68 -12.17 -9.27
CA MET A 250 9.50 -13.41 -10.04
C MET A 250 10.49 -14.48 -9.60
N LYS A 251 11.73 -14.16 -9.31
CA LYS A 251 12.73 -15.09 -8.75
C LYS A 251 12.30 -15.61 -7.38
N LEU A 252 11.79 -14.74 -6.49
CA LEU A 252 11.21 -15.18 -5.21
C LEU A 252 10.04 -16.16 -5.43
N GLN A 253 9.12 -15.82 -6.32
CA GLN A 253 7.95 -16.65 -6.60
C GLN A 253 8.32 -18.02 -7.17
N ASN A 254 9.38 -18.09 -7.99
CA ASN A 254 9.86 -19.32 -8.60
C ASN A 254 10.77 -20.14 -7.67
N GLY A 255 11.12 -19.62 -6.48
CA GLY A 255 12.06 -20.27 -5.55
C GLY A 255 13.51 -20.28 -6.05
N GLU A 256 13.89 -19.28 -6.85
CA GLU A 256 15.24 -19.14 -7.40
C GLU A 256 16.20 -18.43 -6.43
N ILE A 257 15.62 -17.72 -5.44
CA ILE A 257 16.34 -17.00 -4.37
C ILE A 257 15.65 -17.18 -3.02
#